data_0b14deccbec3285eab3f8f3f12a9ca26
#
_entry.id   0b14deccbec3285eab3f8f3f12a9ca26
#
_cell.length_a   1.000
_cell.length_b   1.000
_cell.length_c   1.000
_cell.angle_alpha   90.00
_cell.angle_beta   90.00
_cell.angle_gamma   90.00
#
_symmetry.space_group_name_H-M   'P 1'
#
loop_
_entity.id
_entity.type
_entity.pdbx_description
1 polymer ?
#
loop_
_entity_poly.entity_id
_entity_poly.type
_entity_poly.pdbx_seq_one_letter_code
_entity_poly.pdbx_strand_id
1 'polypeptide(L)'
;LKALLLTQGMHGMISQVEGLAKALNLNYKHQEIKLKKFWKFIPPFLTPPSMSVLETQFIFDSKIVISCGRKSVIPSLALKKKYKDKIFTIHIQDPKVSVDKFDLIICPEHDNLVGQNVIKTIGAIHYLSEKEISKEKNYLQVDRETKKVITLVLGGPNKYYDFSDKEMDFLFNKIKTIFTRDKYKLVVIPSYRTPP
;
A
#
# COMPACT_ATOMS: atom_id res chain seq x y z
N LEU A 1 5.49 7.40 -21.40
CA LEU A 1 4.41 6.39 -21.42
C LEU A 1 3.34 6.74 -20.40
N LYS A 2 2.08 6.38 -20.70
CA LYS A 2 0.92 6.62 -19.82
C LYS A 2 0.54 5.35 -19.08
N ALA A 3 0.35 5.46 -17.77
CA ALA A 3 -0.02 4.36 -16.89
C ALA A 3 -1.37 4.62 -16.20
N LEU A 4 -2.13 3.55 -15.96
CA LEU A 4 -3.29 3.56 -15.08
C LEU A 4 -2.93 2.85 -13.77
N LEU A 5 -3.07 3.56 -12.65
CA LEU A 5 -2.84 3.01 -11.32
C LEU A 5 -4.17 2.59 -10.71
N LEU A 6 -4.27 1.33 -10.25
CA LEU A 6 -5.49 0.75 -9.69
C LEU A 6 -5.27 0.36 -8.23
N THR A 7 -6.00 0.97 -7.30
CA THR A 7 -5.96 0.62 -5.87
C THR A 7 -7.35 0.66 -5.23
N GLN A 8 -7.43 0.26 -3.98
CA GLN A 8 -8.64 0.38 -3.15
C GLN A 8 -8.72 1.70 -2.37
N GLY A 9 -7.87 2.68 -2.67
CA GLY A 9 -7.82 3.99 -1.99
C GLY A 9 -7.04 4.02 -0.68
N MET A 10 -6.46 2.91 -0.23
CA MET A 10 -5.66 2.90 0.99
C MET A 10 -4.28 3.52 0.75
N HIS A 11 -3.84 4.42 1.63
CA HIS A 11 -2.57 5.15 1.50
C HIS A 11 -1.36 4.26 1.20
N GLY A 12 -1.22 3.12 1.88
CA GLY A 12 -0.13 2.19 1.64
C GLY A 12 -0.13 1.59 0.23
N MET A 13 -1.31 1.38 -0.38
CA MET A 13 -1.44 0.89 -1.75
C MET A 13 -1.13 2.00 -2.76
N ILE A 14 -1.64 3.21 -2.51
CA ILE A 14 -1.37 4.39 -3.35
C ILE A 14 0.12 4.67 -3.38
N SER A 15 0.78 4.69 -2.21
CA SER A 15 2.22 4.90 -2.10
C SER A 15 3.03 3.90 -2.94
N GLN A 16 2.61 2.64 -3.00
CA GLN A 16 3.32 1.61 -3.76
C GLN A 16 3.17 1.80 -5.27
N VAL A 17 1.94 2.02 -5.77
CA VAL A 17 1.72 2.18 -7.22
C VAL A 17 2.31 3.49 -7.74
N GLU A 18 2.21 4.57 -6.98
CA GLU A 18 2.81 5.87 -7.33
C GLU A 18 4.34 5.83 -7.23
N GLY A 19 4.88 5.16 -6.21
CA GLY A 19 6.32 4.96 -6.08
C GLY A 19 6.92 4.27 -7.29
N LEU A 20 6.30 3.18 -7.74
CA LEU A 20 6.74 2.49 -8.95
C LEU A 20 6.57 3.37 -10.21
N ALA A 21 5.44 4.05 -10.36
CA ALA A 21 5.19 4.91 -11.51
C ALA A 21 6.19 6.07 -11.60
N LYS A 22 6.52 6.69 -10.46
CA LYS A 22 7.53 7.75 -10.37
C LYS A 22 8.93 7.22 -10.69
N ALA A 23 9.32 6.06 -10.14
CA ALA A 23 10.62 5.44 -10.42
C ALA A 23 10.81 5.10 -11.90
N LEU A 24 9.73 4.76 -12.60
CA LEU A 24 9.72 4.48 -14.02
C LEU A 24 9.49 5.72 -14.91
N ASN A 25 9.41 6.93 -14.33
CA ASN A 25 9.12 8.19 -15.03
C ASN A 25 7.85 8.10 -15.91
N LEU A 26 6.78 7.50 -15.39
CA LEU A 26 5.51 7.36 -16.08
C LEU A 26 4.58 8.54 -15.78
N ASN A 27 3.88 9.02 -16.81
CA ASN A 27 2.70 9.86 -16.63
C ASN A 27 1.54 8.95 -16.21
N TYR A 28 0.88 9.21 -15.10
CA TYR A 28 -0.14 8.30 -14.60
C TYR A 28 -1.44 8.98 -14.20
N LYS A 29 -2.51 8.18 -14.23
CA LYS A 29 -3.81 8.50 -13.63
C LYS A 29 -4.11 7.44 -12.57
N HIS A 30 -4.52 7.86 -11.38
CA HIS A 30 -4.97 6.95 -10.33
C HIS A 30 -6.48 6.76 -10.40
N GLN A 31 -6.91 5.50 -10.29
CA GLN A 31 -8.31 5.10 -10.25
C GLN A 31 -8.56 4.23 -9.02
N GLU A 32 -9.39 4.73 -8.11
CA GLU A 32 -9.87 3.95 -6.97
C GLU A 32 -10.88 2.90 -7.43
N ILE A 33 -10.70 1.66 -6.96
CA ILE A 33 -11.53 0.51 -7.32
C ILE A 33 -12.50 0.17 -6.20
N LYS A 34 -13.79 0.19 -6.55
CA LYS A 34 -14.88 -0.26 -5.69
C LYS A 34 -15.64 -1.39 -6.38
N LEU A 35 -15.67 -2.56 -5.74
CA LEU A 35 -16.47 -3.69 -6.21
C LEU A 35 -17.89 -3.57 -5.70
N LYS A 36 -18.87 -4.01 -6.50
CA LYS A 36 -20.28 -4.15 -6.10
C LYS A 36 -20.39 -5.05 -4.85
N LYS A 37 -21.39 -4.81 -4.01
CA LYS A 37 -21.54 -5.42 -2.66
C LYS A 37 -21.27 -6.92 -2.66
N PHE A 38 -21.90 -7.67 -3.56
CA PHE A 38 -21.73 -9.12 -3.67
C PHE A 38 -20.27 -9.53 -3.88
N TRP A 39 -19.55 -8.86 -4.79
CA TRP A 39 -18.17 -9.21 -5.16
C TRP A 39 -17.11 -8.80 -4.13
N LYS A 40 -17.46 -7.96 -3.15
CA LYS A 40 -16.55 -7.55 -2.07
C LYS A 40 -16.10 -8.72 -1.19
N PHE A 41 -16.94 -9.74 -1.05
CA PHE A 41 -16.71 -10.90 -0.19
C PHE A 41 -16.11 -12.10 -0.93
N ILE A 42 -16.16 -12.10 -2.27
CA ILE A 42 -15.67 -13.21 -3.07
C ILE A 42 -14.17 -13.07 -3.31
N PRO A 43 -13.40 -14.17 -3.16
CA PRO A 43 -11.99 -14.18 -3.48
C PRO A 43 -11.71 -13.86 -4.96
N PRO A 44 -10.55 -13.25 -5.30
CA PRO A 44 -10.22 -12.89 -6.68
C PRO A 44 -10.29 -14.09 -7.66
N PHE A 45 -9.87 -15.28 -7.23
CA PHE A 45 -9.86 -16.47 -8.07
C PHE A 45 -11.25 -17.01 -8.43
N LEU A 46 -12.30 -16.64 -7.66
CA LEU A 46 -13.70 -16.96 -7.93
C LEU A 46 -14.47 -15.80 -8.58
N THR A 47 -13.86 -14.62 -8.66
CA THR A 47 -14.49 -13.44 -9.22
C THR A 47 -14.22 -13.37 -10.74
N PRO A 48 -15.23 -13.24 -11.60
CA PRO A 48 -14.99 -13.13 -13.03
C PRO A 48 -14.17 -11.88 -13.37
N PRO A 49 -13.16 -11.97 -14.25
CA PRO A 49 -12.38 -10.83 -14.71
C PRO A 49 -13.19 -9.96 -15.67
N SER A 50 -14.09 -9.17 -15.12
CA SER A 50 -15.02 -8.32 -15.87
C SER A 50 -15.14 -6.95 -15.20
N MET A 51 -15.23 -5.90 -16.02
CA MET A 51 -15.51 -4.53 -15.55
C MET A 51 -16.92 -4.40 -14.96
N SER A 52 -17.85 -5.30 -15.30
CA SER A 52 -19.24 -5.28 -14.79
C SER A 52 -19.35 -5.51 -13.28
N VAL A 53 -18.30 -6.07 -12.64
CA VAL A 53 -18.26 -6.28 -11.18
C VAL A 53 -17.93 -5.01 -10.39
N LEU A 54 -17.50 -3.94 -11.08
CA LEU A 54 -17.18 -2.66 -10.47
C LEU A 54 -18.43 -1.82 -10.23
N GLU A 55 -18.41 -1.00 -9.18
CA GLU A 55 -19.45 0.01 -8.91
C GLU A 55 -19.41 1.13 -9.96
N THR A 56 -18.19 1.56 -10.32
CA THR A 56 -17.95 2.66 -11.28
C THR A 56 -17.17 2.16 -12.47
N GLN A 57 -17.59 2.56 -13.66
CA GLN A 57 -16.83 2.34 -14.88
C GLN A 57 -15.83 3.49 -15.06
N PHE A 58 -14.70 3.22 -15.71
CA PHE A 58 -13.72 4.22 -16.07
C PHE A 58 -13.22 4.04 -17.50
N ILE A 59 -12.77 5.12 -18.11
CA ILE A 59 -12.20 5.10 -19.44
C ILE A 59 -10.74 4.65 -19.32
N PHE A 60 -10.36 3.68 -20.15
CA PHE A 60 -9.00 3.16 -20.23
C PHE A 60 -8.31 3.65 -21.51
N ASP A 61 -7.20 4.37 -21.36
CA ASP A 61 -6.43 4.97 -22.44
C ASP A 61 -4.89 4.83 -22.23
N SER A 62 -4.48 3.82 -21.48
CA SER A 62 -3.09 3.64 -21.06
C SER A 62 -2.49 2.37 -21.64
N LYS A 63 -1.15 2.32 -21.75
CA LYS A 63 -0.44 1.11 -22.18
C LYS A 63 0.09 0.28 -21.02
N ILE A 64 0.17 0.88 -19.82
CA ILE A 64 0.65 0.22 -18.61
C ILE A 64 -0.48 0.27 -17.57
N VAL A 65 -0.70 -0.84 -16.89
CA VAL A 65 -1.60 -0.95 -15.73
C VAL A 65 -0.77 -1.37 -14.53
N ILE A 66 -0.73 -0.54 -13.49
CA ILE A 66 -0.09 -0.88 -12.22
C ILE A 66 -1.19 -1.01 -11.18
N SER A 67 -1.31 -2.18 -10.58
CA SER A 67 -2.35 -2.48 -9.61
C SER A 67 -1.76 -2.92 -8.27
N CYS A 68 -2.39 -2.53 -7.16
CA CYS A 68 -2.02 -2.96 -5.82
C CYS A 68 -3.26 -3.28 -4.98
N GLY A 69 -3.20 -4.43 -4.29
CA GLY A 69 -4.24 -4.89 -3.41
C GLY A 69 -5.29 -5.78 -4.09
N ARG A 70 -5.96 -6.58 -3.26
CA ARG A 70 -6.80 -7.71 -3.68
C ARG A 70 -7.92 -7.35 -4.66
N LYS A 71 -8.60 -6.20 -4.45
CA LYS A 71 -9.76 -5.83 -5.30
C LYS A 71 -9.34 -5.29 -6.66
N SER A 72 -8.12 -4.77 -6.79
CA SER A 72 -7.59 -4.24 -8.05
C SER A 72 -7.10 -5.33 -9.01
N VAL A 73 -6.96 -6.57 -8.54
CA VAL A 73 -6.67 -7.75 -9.38
C VAL A 73 -7.72 -7.90 -10.48
N ILE A 74 -9.01 -7.82 -10.12
CA ILE A 74 -10.11 -8.09 -11.05
C ILE A 74 -10.15 -7.14 -12.25
N PRO A 75 -10.16 -5.81 -12.07
CA PRO A 75 -10.13 -4.90 -13.21
C PRO A 75 -8.81 -4.99 -14.01
N SER A 76 -7.68 -5.26 -13.35
CA SER A 76 -6.42 -5.48 -14.06
C SER A 76 -6.50 -6.68 -15.01
N LEU A 77 -7.03 -7.81 -14.54
CA LEU A 77 -7.26 -9.01 -15.37
C LEU A 77 -8.32 -8.78 -16.46
N ALA A 78 -9.37 -8.00 -16.16
CA ALA A 78 -10.39 -7.65 -17.16
C ALA A 78 -9.79 -6.83 -18.31
N LEU A 79 -8.92 -5.85 -17.98
CA LEU A 79 -8.18 -5.07 -18.96
C LEU A 79 -7.23 -5.96 -19.77
N LYS A 80 -6.44 -6.83 -19.11
CA LYS A 80 -5.52 -7.76 -19.80
C LYS A 80 -6.29 -8.68 -20.75
N LYS A 81 -7.42 -9.25 -20.33
CA LYS A 81 -8.28 -10.07 -21.18
C LYS A 81 -8.77 -9.31 -22.41
N LYS A 82 -9.16 -8.03 -22.25
CA LYS A 82 -9.70 -7.21 -23.34
C LYS A 82 -8.62 -6.73 -24.31
N TYR A 83 -7.49 -6.27 -23.78
CA TYR A 83 -6.46 -5.59 -24.56
C TYR A 83 -5.25 -6.47 -24.91
N LYS A 84 -5.13 -7.65 -24.26
CA LYS A 84 -4.05 -8.65 -24.49
C LYS A 84 -2.67 -8.00 -24.47
N ASP A 85 -1.88 -8.22 -25.52
CA ASP A 85 -0.49 -7.74 -25.64
C ASP A 85 -0.36 -6.23 -25.95
N LYS A 86 -1.49 -5.54 -26.10
CA LYS A 86 -1.49 -4.08 -26.28
C LYS A 86 -1.24 -3.33 -24.97
N ILE A 87 -1.30 -4.02 -23.83
CA ILE A 87 -1.04 -3.45 -22.52
C ILE A 87 -0.07 -4.33 -21.73
N PHE A 88 0.70 -3.71 -20.84
CA PHE A 88 1.55 -4.37 -19.86
C PHE A 88 0.96 -4.22 -18.47
N THR A 89 0.77 -5.32 -17.77
CA THR A 89 0.14 -5.35 -16.44
C THR A 89 1.17 -5.67 -15.36
N ILE A 90 1.25 -4.79 -14.37
CA ILE A 90 2.09 -4.97 -13.19
C ILE A 90 1.17 -5.06 -11.97
N HIS A 91 1.33 -6.10 -11.16
CA HIS A 91 0.66 -6.18 -9.88
C HIS A 91 1.66 -6.11 -8.71
N ILE A 92 1.35 -5.30 -7.71
CA ILE A 92 2.16 -5.17 -6.51
C ILE A 92 1.46 -5.93 -5.37
N GLN A 93 2.18 -6.77 -4.65
CA GLN A 93 1.78 -7.78 -3.66
C GLN A 93 1.33 -9.09 -4.29
N ASP A 94 1.00 -10.08 -3.46
CA ASP A 94 0.45 -11.37 -3.89
C ASP A 94 -0.99 -11.20 -4.41
N PRO A 95 -1.25 -11.46 -5.70
CA PRO A 95 -2.57 -11.27 -6.30
C PRO A 95 -3.61 -12.30 -5.86
N LYS A 96 -3.20 -13.40 -5.19
CA LYS A 96 -4.05 -14.54 -4.82
C LYS A 96 -4.75 -15.20 -6.02
N VAL A 97 -4.11 -15.11 -7.17
CA VAL A 97 -4.43 -15.83 -8.42
C VAL A 97 -3.12 -16.29 -9.05
N SER A 98 -3.19 -17.13 -10.09
CA SER A 98 -1.98 -17.61 -10.79
C SER A 98 -1.14 -16.43 -11.32
N VAL A 99 0.18 -16.52 -11.16
CA VAL A 99 1.14 -15.44 -11.47
C VAL A 99 1.23 -15.16 -12.97
N ASP A 100 1.01 -16.15 -13.81
CA ASP A 100 1.02 -16.06 -15.27
C ASP A 100 -0.08 -15.17 -15.86
N LYS A 101 -1.06 -14.77 -15.04
CA LYS A 101 -2.10 -13.83 -15.44
C LYS A 101 -1.66 -12.38 -15.52
N PHE A 102 -0.46 -12.08 -15.05
CA PHE A 102 0.16 -10.75 -15.11
C PHE A 102 1.46 -10.81 -15.90
N ASP A 103 1.83 -9.71 -16.51
CA ASP A 103 3.13 -9.62 -17.19
C ASP A 103 4.26 -9.50 -16.17
N LEU A 104 4.02 -8.84 -15.03
CA LEU A 104 4.97 -8.69 -13.94
C LEU A 104 4.24 -8.63 -12.60
N ILE A 105 4.83 -9.27 -11.59
CA ILE A 105 4.42 -9.14 -10.19
C ILE A 105 5.61 -8.67 -9.38
N ILE A 106 5.38 -7.71 -8.49
CA ILE A 106 6.38 -7.23 -7.53
C ILE A 106 5.82 -7.46 -6.13
N CYS A 107 6.49 -8.26 -5.33
CA CYS A 107 6.03 -8.58 -3.99
C CYS A 107 7.18 -8.63 -2.97
N PRO A 108 6.91 -8.37 -1.69
CA PRO A 108 7.89 -8.58 -0.63
C PRO A 108 8.31 -10.05 -0.54
N GLU A 109 9.55 -10.29 -0.12
CA GLU A 109 10.09 -11.64 0.03
C GLU A 109 9.25 -12.54 0.94
N HIS A 110 8.64 -11.98 1.98
CA HIS A 110 7.80 -12.72 2.94
C HIS A 110 6.48 -13.24 2.36
N ASP A 111 6.06 -12.77 1.19
CA ASP A 111 4.87 -13.32 0.50
C ASP A 111 5.11 -14.71 -0.11
N ASN A 112 6.37 -15.17 -0.14
CA ASN A 112 6.79 -16.49 -0.65
C ASN A 112 6.28 -16.84 -2.06
N LEU A 113 5.92 -15.83 -2.87
CA LEU A 113 5.44 -16.01 -4.23
C LEU A 113 6.62 -16.33 -5.16
N VAL A 114 6.45 -17.30 -6.07
CA VAL A 114 7.48 -17.72 -7.01
C VAL A 114 6.91 -17.72 -8.44
N GLY A 115 7.71 -17.26 -9.40
CA GLY A 115 7.37 -17.22 -10.82
C GLY A 115 8.48 -16.55 -11.64
N GLN A 116 8.55 -16.84 -12.93
CA GLN A 116 9.53 -16.20 -13.83
C GLN A 116 9.28 -14.70 -14.00
N ASN A 117 8.02 -14.27 -13.79
CA ASN A 117 7.57 -12.89 -13.86
C ASN A 117 7.41 -12.26 -12.48
N VAL A 118 8.06 -12.81 -11.43
CA VAL A 118 7.97 -12.29 -10.05
C VAL A 118 9.30 -11.66 -9.65
N ILE A 119 9.26 -10.38 -9.29
CA ILE A 119 10.38 -9.67 -8.66
C ILE A 119 10.08 -9.56 -7.16
N LYS A 120 11.06 -9.96 -6.34
CA LYS A 120 10.98 -9.85 -4.88
C LYS A 120 11.66 -8.60 -4.38
N THR A 121 11.06 -7.95 -3.37
CA THR A 121 11.61 -6.78 -2.70
C THR A 121 11.79 -7.05 -1.21
N ILE A 122 12.81 -6.46 -0.58
CA ILE A 122 13.05 -6.60 0.86
C ILE A 122 11.90 -5.97 1.65
N GLY A 123 11.37 -4.85 1.19
CA GLY A 123 10.25 -4.14 1.79
C GLY A 123 9.22 -3.67 0.78
N ALA A 124 8.23 -2.92 1.23
CA ALA A 124 7.22 -2.33 0.37
C ALA A 124 7.81 -1.17 -0.46
N ILE A 125 7.42 -1.10 -1.72
CA ILE A 125 7.70 0.06 -2.58
C ILE A 125 6.98 1.29 -2.00
N HIS A 126 7.61 2.47 -2.10
CA HIS A 126 7.02 3.73 -1.67
C HIS A 126 7.50 4.89 -2.56
N TYR A 127 6.79 6.01 -2.52
CA TYR A 127 7.14 7.21 -3.31
C TYR A 127 8.11 8.16 -2.59
N LEU A 128 8.43 7.92 -1.31
CA LEU A 128 9.30 8.80 -0.55
C LEU A 128 10.74 8.71 -1.04
N SER A 129 11.33 9.84 -1.37
CA SER A 129 12.73 10.00 -1.71
C SER A 129 13.47 10.79 -0.62
N GLU A 130 14.79 10.71 -0.58
CA GLU A 130 15.62 11.53 0.33
C GLU A 130 15.33 13.03 0.17
N LYS A 131 15.06 13.47 -1.06
CA LYS A 131 14.68 14.87 -1.36
C LYS A 131 13.37 15.27 -0.70
N GLU A 132 12.36 14.38 -0.71
CA GLU A 132 11.06 14.62 -0.06
C GLU A 132 11.20 14.63 1.45
N ILE A 133 11.96 13.67 2.03
CA ILE A 133 12.24 13.61 3.45
C ILE A 133 13.01 14.88 3.91
N SER A 134 13.96 15.33 3.12
CA SER A 134 14.76 16.54 3.44
C SER A 134 13.93 17.82 3.45
N LYS A 135 12.89 17.94 2.62
CA LYS A 135 11.98 19.09 2.63
C LYS A 135 11.20 19.19 3.94
N GLU A 136 10.83 18.05 4.52
CA GLU A 136 10.04 17.97 5.76
C GLU A 136 10.90 17.91 7.03
N LYS A 137 12.20 18.09 6.92
CA LYS A 137 13.17 17.94 8.03
C LYS A 137 12.83 18.79 9.27
N ASN A 138 12.20 19.95 9.07
CA ASN A 138 11.87 20.90 10.13
C ASN A 138 10.38 20.89 10.52
N TYR A 139 9.56 20.01 9.95
CA TYR A 139 8.14 19.95 10.19
C TYR A 139 7.75 19.85 11.67
N LEU A 140 8.49 19.05 12.43
CA LEU A 140 8.18 18.81 13.85
C LEU A 140 8.70 19.90 14.80
N GLN A 141 9.39 20.91 14.34
CA GLN A 141 9.97 22.00 15.17
C GLN A 141 10.57 21.49 16.49
N VAL A 142 11.35 20.43 16.41
CA VAL A 142 12.00 19.83 17.58
C VAL A 142 13.37 20.48 17.73
N ASP A 143 13.62 21.08 18.88
CA ASP A 143 14.97 21.47 19.28
C ASP A 143 15.83 20.20 19.48
N ARG A 144 16.59 19.86 18.43
CA ARG A 144 17.43 18.64 18.39
C ARG A 144 18.77 18.85 19.09
N GLU A 145 19.12 20.09 19.43
CA GLU A 145 20.36 20.40 20.15
C GLU A 145 20.23 20.03 21.62
N THR A 146 19.02 20.21 22.18
CA THR A 146 18.76 19.96 23.59
C THR A 146 18.10 18.64 23.89
N LYS A 147 17.31 18.06 22.95
CA LYS A 147 16.52 16.84 23.20
C LYS A 147 16.63 15.81 22.08
N LYS A 148 16.79 14.55 22.47
CA LYS A 148 16.69 13.42 21.55
C LYS A 148 15.21 13.12 21.26
N VAL A 149 14.90 12.77 20.01
CA VAL A 149 13.54 12.38 19.60
C VAL A 149 13.37 10.87 19.74
N ILE A 150 12.34 10.47 20.46
CA ILE A 150 11.83 9.08 20.46
C ILE A 150 10.52 9.08 19.70
N THR A 151 10.42 8.23 18.69
CA THR A 151 9.16 8.06 17.94
C THR A 151 8.50 6.76 18.32
N LEU A 152 7.26 6.87 18.80
CA LEU A 152 6.37 5.75 19.07
C LEU A 152 5.36 5.63 17.93
N VAL A 153 5.47 4.56 17.15
CA VAL A 153 4.51 4.27 16.08
C VAL A 153 3.49 3.26 16.59
N LEU A 154 2.23 3.68 16.67
CA LEU A 154 1.13 2.86 17.17
C LEU A 154 0.37 2.22 16.01
N GLY A 155 0.24 0.91 16.06
CA GLY A 155 -0.65 0.15 15.20
C GLY A 155 -2.11 0.23 15.67
N GLY A 156 -2.91 -0.77 15.33
CA GLY A 156 -4.27 -0.94 15.82
C GLY A 156 -4.73 -2.38 15.63
N PRO A 157 -5.92 -2.74 16.15
CA PRO A 157 -6.42 -4.09 16.12
C PRO A 157 -6.59 -4.62 14.69
N ASN A 158 -6.46 -5.92 14.54
CA ASN A 158 -6.77 -6.66 13.32
C ASN A 158 -7.34 -8.04 13.70
N LYS A 159 -7.60 -8.89 12.72
CA LYS A 159 -8.19 -10.22 12.98
C LYS A 159 -7.29 -11.18 13.77
N TYR A 160 -6.01 -10.87 13.98
CA TYR A 160 -5.03 -11.70 14.68
C TYR A 160 -4.54 -11.08 15.98
N TYR A 161 -4.64 -9.76 16.11
CA TYR A 161 -4.13 -9.00 17.25
C TYR A 161 -5.20 -8.08 17.77
N ASP A 162 -5.39 -8.15 19.07
CA ASP A 162 -6.20 -7.18 19.80
C ASP A 162 -5.34 -5.97 20.19
N PHE A 163 -5.97 -4.88 20.58
CA PHE A 163 -5.32 -3.65 20.99
C PHE A 163 -6.22 -2.96 22.04
N SER A 164 -6.26 -3.57 23.23
CA SER A 164 -7.12 -3.15 24.33
C SER A 164 -6.52 -1.98 25.11
N ASP A 165 -7.38 -1.28 25.88
CA ASP A 165 -6.97 -0.21 26.79
C ASP A 165 -5.92 -0.69 27.80
N LYS A 166 -6.03 -1.93 28.28
CA LYS A 166 -5.05 -2.54 29.19
C LYS A 166 -3.67 -2.66 28.58
N GLU A 167 -3.58 -3.03 27.31
CA GLU A 167 -2.31 -3.14 26.60
C GLU A 167 -1.72 -1.76 26.34
N MET A 168 -2.55 -0.76 26.04
CA MET A 168 -2.14 0.63 25.92
C MET A 168 -1.60 1.18 27.24
N ASP A 169 -2.32 0.98 28.34
CA ASP A 169 -1.87 1.40 29.67
C ASP A 169 -0.55 0.75 30.06
N PHE A 170 -0.40 -0.55 29.79
CA PHE A 170 0.84 -1.25 30.03
C PHE A 170 2.00 -0.68 29.20
N LEU A 171 1.79 -0.41 27.92
CA LEU A 171 2.78 0.18 27.02
C LEU A 171 3.19 1.57 27.50
N PHE A 172 2.23 2.44 27.78
CA PHE A 172 2.50 3.80 28.26
C PHE A 172 3.21 3.82 29.62
N ASN A 173 2.83 2.93 30.54
CA ASN A 173 3.50 2.83 31.82
C ASN A 173 4.98 2.38 31.67
N LYS A 174 5.25 1.43 30.76
CA LYS A 174 6.64 1.06 30.44
C LYS A 174 7.42 2.20 29.79
N ILE A 175 6.81 2.93 28.87
CA ILE A 175 7.46 4.09 28.23
C ILE A 175 7.79 5.17 29.27
N LYS A 176 6.88 5.45 30.22
CA LYS A 176 7.12 6.42 31.29
C LYS A 176 8.36 6.10 32.13
N THR A 177 8.68 4.82 32.32
CA THR A 177 9.87 4.43 33.12
C THR A 177 11.20 4.71 32.39
N ILE A 178 11.18 4.69 31.05
CA ILE A 178 12.35 4.90 30.19
C ILE A 178 12.46 6.36 29.79
N PHE A 179 11.34 7.08 29.76
CA PHE A 179 11.21 8.42 29.23
C PHE A 179 11.46 9.48 30.33
N THR A 180 12.61 10.13 30.27
CA THR A 180 12.89 11.34 31.06
C THR A 180 12.62 12.58 30.21
N ARG A 181 11.64 13.40 30.61
CA ARG A 181 11.16 14.59 29.87
C ARG A 181 12.28 15.59 29.54
N ASP A 182 13.30 15.64 30.38
CA ASP A 182 14.38 16.62 30.22
C ASP A 182 15.33 16.28 29.09
N LYS A 183 15.46 14.98 28.74
CA LYS A 183 16.40 14.49 27.72
C LYS A 183 15.76 14.11 26.40
N TYR A 184 14.45 13.88 26.38
CA TYR A 184 13.76 13.33 25.23
C TYR A 184 12.48 14.10 24.87
N LYS A 185 12.15 14.13 23.59
CA LYS A 185 10.83 14.49 23.06
C LYS A 185 10.17 13.26 22.49
N LEU A 186 9.00 12.91 23.01
CA LEU A 186 8.19 11.81 22.49
C LEU A 186 7.31 12.32 21.36
N VAL A 187 7.39 11.67 20.20
CA VAL A 187 6.50 11.86 19.06
C VAL A 187 5.67 10.59 18.90
N VAL A 188 4.36 10.70 19.02
CA VAL A 188 3.44 9.57 18.86
C VAL A 188 2.78 9.66 17.49
N ILE A 189 2.89 8.60 16.70
CA ILE A 189 2.30 8.48 15.37
C ILE A 189 1.24 7.36 15.42
N PRO A 190 -0.05 7.70 15.57
CA PRO A 190 -1.12 6.71 15.51
C PRO A 190 -1.39 6.28 14.08
N SER A 191 -1.86 5.04 13.90
CA SER A 191 -2.41 4.57 12.64
C SER A 191 -3.90 4.88 12.55
N TYR A 192 -4.49 4.76 11.35
CA TYR A 192 -5.94 4.88 11.16
C TYR A 192 -6.75 3.87 12.01
N ARG A 193 -6.14 2.77 12.45
CA ARG A 193 -6.76 1.72 13.26
C ARG A 193 -6.47 1.85 14.75
N THR A 194 -5.64 2.79 15.15
CA THR A 194 -5.37 3.05 16.57
C THR A 194 -6.66 3.55 17.21
N PRO A 195 -7.13 2.96 18.30
CA PRO A 195 -8.26 3.48 19.06
C PRO A 195 -8.03 4.92 19.50
N PRO A 196 -9.09 5.75 19.61
CA PRO A 196 -9.00 7.13 20.05
C PRO A 196 -8.50 7.29 21.47
#